data_7cf66a44b0aea362c2549db12609345a
#
_entry.id   7cf66a44b0aea362c2549db12609345a
#
_cell.length_a   1.000
_cell.length_b   1.000
_cell.length_c   1.000
_cell.angle_alpha   90.00
_cell.angle_beta   90.00
_cell.angle_gamma   90.00
#
_symmetry.space_group_name_H-M   'P 1'
#
loop_
_entity.id
_entity.type
_entity.pdbx_description
1 polymer ?
#
loop_
_entity_poly.entity_id
_entity_poly.type
_entity_poly.pdbx_seq_one_letter_code
_entity_poly.pdbx_strand_id
1 'polypeptide(L)'
;MTGAAASAAAPAPARSLLSVSGLDAWYGDAHILHGVSFGVPAGEVVTLLGRNGAGKTTALRAIMGLVRARGRIEFDGQSILGLAPFRIAGLGIAYCPEERGVFTSLTVGENLDLPPVVRAGGLSRRRILELFPNLAARLDHRGNELSGGEQQMLAMARILGTGAKFMLLDEPTEGLAPVVVQGIGATLRELKAEGFTILLVEQNLRFAATVSDRYYVLDHGRVAEMVPAAELAARRDRVQSYLAV
;
A
#
# COMPACT_ATOMS: atom_id res chain seq x y z
N MET A 1 -10.07 11.77 -41.04
CA MET A 1 -11.07 11.83 -39.94
C MET A 1 -10.78 10.63 -39.04
N THR A 2 -9.96 10.83 -38.03
CA THR A 2 -9.55 9.81 -37.06
C THR A 2 -10.31 10.08 -35.77
N GLY A 3 -11.30 9.24 -35.48
CA GLY A 3 -12.12 9.29 -34.27
C GLY A 3 -11.27 8.91 -33.05
N ALA A 4 -11.10 9.88 -32.15
CA ALA A 4 -10.56 9.65 -30.82
C ALA A 4 -11.58 8.81 -30.05
N ALA A 5 -11.24 7.55 -29.75
CA ALA A 5 -12.00 6.73 -28.82
C ALA A 5 -11.88 7.32 -27.42
N ALA A 6 -12.97 7.91 -26.92
CA ALA A 6 -13.08 8.33 -25.53
C ALA A 6 -12.98 7.08 -24.64
N SER A 7 -11.92 7.02 -23.84
CA SER A 7 -11.77 6.01 -22.78
C SER A 7 -12.91 6.23 -21.79
N ALA A 8 -13.86 5.31 -21.75
CA ALA A 8 -14.93 5.30 -20.77
C ALA A 8 -14.32 5.12 -19.37
N ALA A 9 -14.44 6.16 -18.53
CA ALA A 9 -14.08 6.06 -17.12
C ALA A 9 -14.92 4.95 -16.48
N ALA A 10 -14.25 3.96 -15.87
CA ALA A 10 -14.92 2.91 -15.12
C ALA A 10 -15.77 3.53 -13.99
N PRO A 11 -17.00 3.02 -13.75
CA PRO A 11 -17.88 3.57 -12.71
C PRO A 11 -17.19 3.44 -11.35
N ALA A 12 -17.20 4.55 -10.59
CA ALA A 12 -16.72 4.55 -9.21
C ALA A 12 -17.54 3.54 -8.39
N PRO A 13 -16.90 2.59 -7.70
CA PRO A 13 -17.61 1.62 -6.89
C PRO A 13 -18.32 2.31 -5.72
N ALA A 14 -19.44 1.73 -5.27
CA ALA A 14 -20.20 2.19 -4.13
C ALA A 14 -19.27 2.42 -2.92
N ARG A 15 -19.25 3.68 -2.42
CA ARG A 15 -18.61 4.17 -1.20
C ARG A 15 -17.21 3.60 -0.89
N SER A 16 -16.23 4.03 -1.68
CA SER A 16 -14.81 3.75 -1.40
C SER A 16 -14.36 4.52 -0.16
N LEU A 17 -13.59 3.87 0.72
CA LEU A 17 -12.93 4.52 1.86
C LEU A 17 -11.87 5.51 1.35
N LEU A 18 -11.09 5.12 0.33
CA LEU A 18 -10.21 6.01 -0.43
C LEU A 18 -10.73 6.09 -1.87
N SER A 19 -10.87 7.31 -2.38
CA SER A 19 -11.19 7.59 -3.78
C SER A 19 -10.13 8.50 -4.38
N VAL A 20 -9.55 8.09 -5.50
CA VAL A 20 -8.59 8.86 -6.29
C VAL A 20 -9.19 9.08 -7.67
N SER A 21 -9.25 10.34 -8.13
CA SER A 21 -9.86 10.70 -9.41
C SER A 21 -9.01 11.71 -10.16
N GLY A 22 -8.63 11.37 -11.39
CA GLY A 22 -7.86 12.24 -12.26
C GLY A 22 -6.54 12.71 -11.65
N LEU A 23 -5.84 11.82 -10.93
CA LEU A 23 -4.61 12.17 -10.23
C LEU A 23 -3.45 12.33 -11.20
N ASP A 24 -2.89 13.53 -11.24
CA ASP A 24 -1.59 13.84 -11.83
C ASP A 24 -0.58 14.06 -10.71
N ALA A 25 0.66 13.61 -10.90
CA ALA A 25 1.73 13.79 -9.91
C ALA A 25 3.10 13.98 -10.55
N TRP A 26 3.98 14.75 -9.87
CA TRP A 26 5.28 15.16 -10.40
C TRP A 26 6.39 15.06 -9.37
N TYR A 27 7.60 14.72 -9.87
CA TYR A 27 8.87 14.99 -9.18
C TYR A 27 9.59 16.14 -9.92
N GLY A 28 9.63 17.33 -9.31
CA GLY A 28 10.08 18.53 -10.01
C GLY A 28 9.22 18.77 -11.25
N ASP A 29 9.84 18.74 -12.43
CA ASP A 29 9.17 18.91 -13.72
C ASP A 29 8.77 17.58 -14.38
N ALA A 30 9.23 16.46 -13.86
CA ALA A 30 8.90 15.14 -14.41
C ALA A 30 7.47 14.76 -14.04
N HIS A 31 6.58 14.67 -15.03
CA HIS A 31 5.18 14.27 -14.90
C HIS A 31 5.12 12.72 -14.90
N ILE A 32 4.75 12.13 -13.79
CA ILE A 32 4.79 10.68 -13.58
C ILE A 32 3.41 10.04 -13.67
N LEU A 33 2.39 10.65 -13.03
CA LEU A 33 1.03 10.14 -13.08
C LEU A 33 0.17 11.02 -13.99
N HIS A 34 -0.63 10.39 -14.83
CA HIS A 34 -1.38 11.01 -15.91
C HIS A 34 -2.88 10.70 -15.78
N GLY A 35 -3.59 11.38 -14.87
CA GLY A 35 -5.02 11.23 -14.69
C GLY A 35 -5.43 9.89 -14.07
N VAL A 36 -4.63 9.37 -13.14
CA VAL A 36 -4.89 8.09 -12.45
C VAL A 36 -6.16 8.15 -11.62
N SER A 37 -7.02 7.13 -11.78
CA SER A 37 -8.28 7.02 -11.03
C SER A 37 -8.46 5.59 -10.52
N PHE A 38 -8.73 5.44 -9.21
CA PHE A 38 -9.03 4.16 -8.57
C PHE A 38 -9.75 4.37 -7.24
N GLY A 39 -10.32 3.30 -6.69
CA GLY A 39 -10.99 3.31 -5.40
C GLY A 39 -10.59 2.13 -4.53
N VAL A 40 -10.58 2.36 -3.21
CA VAL A 40 -10.31 1.33 -2.20
C VAL A 40 -11.50 1.26 -1.27
N PRO A 41 -12.38 0.24 -1.40
CA PRO A 41 -13.47 -0.01 -0.45
C PRO A 41 -12.94 -0.37 0.94
N ALA A 42 -13.74 -0.05 1.97
CA ALA A 42 -13.39 -0.43 3.34
C ALA A 42 -13.33 -1.96 3.50
N GLY A 43 -12.32 -2.45 4.23
CA GLY A 43 -12.13 -3.88 4.51
C GLY A 43 -11.57 -4.70 3.35
N GLU A 44 -11.20 -4.07 2.24
CA GLU A 44 -10.57 -4.74 1.11
C GLU A 44 -9.05 -4.57 1.08
N VAL A 45 -8.39 -5.53 0.44
CA VAL A 45 -7.01 -5.41 -0.04
C VAL A 45 -7.06 -5.09 -1.52
N VAL A 46 -6.69 -3.88 -1.89
CA VAL A 46 -6.60 -3.42 -3.28
C VAL A 46 -5.15 -3.32 -3.67
N THR A 47 -4.78 -3.90 -4.81
CA THR A 47 -3.40 -3.84 -5.28
C THR A 47 -3.26 -2.97 -6.52
N LEU A 48 -2.32 -2.02 -6.47
CA LEU A 48 -1.78 -1.37 -7.65
C LEU A 48 -0.65 -2.24 -8.21
N LEU A 49 -0.91 -2.93 -9.31
CA LEU A 49 0.06 -3.74 -10.04
C LEU A 49 0.74 -2.89 -11.12
N GLY A 50 2.01 -3.15 -11.36
CA GLY A 50 2.73 -2.52 -12.46
C GLY A 50 4.22 -2.81 -12.41
N ARG A 51 4.91 -2.56 -13.50
CA ARG A 51 6.38 -2.65 -13.61
C ARG A 51 7.05 -1.57 -12.76
N ASN A 52 8.38 -1.72 -12.55
CA ASN A 52 9.19 -0.65 -11.96
C ASN A 52 9.11 0.57 -12.88
N GLY A 53 8.91 1.76 -12.27
CA GLY A 53 8.70 3.01 -13.00
C GLY A 53 7.27 3.25 -13.51
N ALA A 54 6.31 2.35 -13.32
CA ALA A 54 4.91 2.55 -13.74
C ALA A 54 4.16 3.65 -12.95
N GLY A 55 4.73 4.16 -11.85
CA GLY A 55 4.15 5.22 -11.02
C GLY A 55 3.48 4.74 -9.72
N LYS A 56 3.63 3.47 -9.35
CA LYS A 56 2.98 2.87 -8.16
C LYS A 56 3.32 3.61 -6.86
N THR A 57 4.62 3.70 -6.51
CA THR A 57 5.13 4.44 -5.34
C THR A 57 4.73 5.90 -5.39
N THR A 58 4.72 6.51 -6.59
CA THR A 58 4.29 7.90 -6.78
C THR A 58 2.83 8.09 -6.39
N ALA A 59 1.95 7.12 -6.67
CA ALA A 59 0.56 7.18 -6.25
C ALA A 59 0.43 7.16 -4.71
N LEU A 60 1.17 6.29 -4.00
CA LEU A 60 1.18 6.29 -2.54
C LEU A 60 1.75 7.59 -1.97
N ARG A 61 2.85 8.08 -2.52
CA ARG A 61 3.45 9.36 -2.09
C ARG A 61 2.53 10.55 -2.36
N ALA A 62 1.75 10.55 -3.44
CA ALA A 62 0.75 11.58 -3.71
C ALA A 62 -0.41 11.53 -2.70
N ILE A 63 -0.89 10.35 -2.34
CA ILE A 63 -1.90 10.16 -1.29
C ILE A 63 -1.39 10.71 0.05
N MET A 64 -0.12 10.47 0.38
CA MET A 64 0.51 10.95 1.63
C MET A 64 0.94 12.41 1.58
N GLY A 65 0.70 13.14 0.49
CA GLY A 65 1.10 14.55 0.35
C GLY A 65 2.62 14.78 0.28
N LEU A 66 3.38 13.77 -0.16
CA LEU A 66 4.84 13.79 -0.23
C LEU A 66 5.38 14.24 -1.58
N VAL A 67 4.53 14.40 -2.58
CA VAL A 67 4.89 14.87 -3.93
C VAL A 67 3.86 15.88 -4.43
N ARG A 68 4.26 16.72 -5.39
CA ARG A 68 3.34 17.63 -6.04
C ARG A 68 2.29 16.83 -6.80
N ALA A 69 1.01 17.10 -6.52
CA ALA A 69 -0.09 16.38 -7.12
C ALA A 69 -1.25 17.33 -7.46
N ARG A 70 -2.08 16.91 -8.44
CA ARG A 70 -3.31 17.58 -8.86
C ARG A 70 -4.37 16.53 -9.15
N GLY A 71 -5.64 16.91 -9.01
CA GLY A 71 -6.77 16.01 -9.19
C GLY A 71 -7.63 15.97 -7.93
N ARG A 72 -8.17 14.80 -7.56
CA ARG A 72 -8.98 14.63 -6.36
C ARG A 72 -8.53 13.38 -5.60
N ILE A 73 -8.29 13.54 -4.30
CA ILE A 73 -8.04 12.43 -3.37
C ILE A 73 -8.96 12.65 -2.18
N GLU A 74 -9.84 11.69 -1.94
CA GLU A 74 -10.79 11.72 -0.82
C GLU A 74 -10.60 10.47 0.05
N PHE A 75 -10.53 10.68 1.35
CA PHE A 75 -10.47 9.61 2.35
C PHE A 75 -11.66 9.78 3.31
N ASP A 76 -12.48 8.73 3.44
CA ASP A 76 -13.72 8.73 4.23
C ASP A 76 -14.62 9.96 3.94
N GLY A 77 -14.73 10.31 2.65
CA GLY A 77 -15.52 11.45 2.18
C GLY A 77 -14.87 12.83 2.36
N GLN A 78 -13.69 12.91 2.96
CA GLN A 78 -12.94 14.14 3.15
C GLN A 78 -11.85 14.29 2.10
N SER A 79 -11.72 15.47 1.48
CA SER A 79 -10.59 15.78 0.60
C SER A 79 -9.29 15.87 1.41
N ILE A 80 -8.28 15.13 0.98
CA ILE A 80 -6.96 15.10 1.61
C ILE A 80 -5.86 15.66 0.72
N LEU A 81 -6.16 15.97 -0.54
CA LEU A 81 -5.18 16.57 -1.45
C LEU A 81 -4.69 17.92 -0.92
N GLY A 82 -3.38 18.08 -0.86
CA GLY A 82 -2.73 19.30 -0.36
C GLY A 82 -2.63 19.41 1.17
N LEU A 83 -3.12 18.42 1.92
CA LEU A 83 -2.86 18.36 3.35
C LEU A 83 -1.40 17.97 3.63
N ALA A 84 -0.85 18.47 4.75
CA ALA A 84 0.47 18.05 5.21
C ALA A 84 0.47 16.57 5.62
N PRO A 85 1.58 15.82 5.39
CA PRO A 85 1.66 14.37 5.65
C PRO A 85 1.22 13.96 7.07
N PHE A 86 1.60 14.72 8.10
CA PHE A 86 1.21 14.41 9.48
C PHE A 86 -0.30 14.55 9.73
N ARG A 87 -0.99 15.45 8.99
CA ARG A 87 -2.46 15.57 9.05
C ARG A 87 -3.13 14.37 8.40
N ILE A 88 -2.58 13.90 7.26
CA ILE A 88 -3.07 12.71 6.57
C ILE A 88 -2.90 11.48 7.46
N ALA A 89 -1.73 11.31 8.10
CA ALA A 89 -1.52 10.23 9.07
C ALA A 89 -2.52 10.32 10.25
N GLY A 90 -2.82 11.53 10.75
CA GLY A 90 -3.81 11.78 11.79
C GLY A 90 -5.24 11.35 11.42
N LEU A 91 -5.56 11.24 10.14
CA LEU A 91 -6.84 10.70 9.66
C LEU A 91 -6.92 9.16 9.76
N GLY A 92 -5.83 8.49 10.13
CA GLY A 92 -5.78 7.03 10.26
C GLY A 92 -5.26 6.33 9.02
N ILE A 93 -4.44 7.00 8.23
CA ILE A 93 -3.70 6.43 7.10
C ILE A 93 -2.27 6.16 7.55
N ALA A 94 -1.82 4.91 7.50
CA ALA A 94 -0.45 4.51 7.80
C ALA A 94 0.29 4.15 6.50
N TYR A 95 1.56 4.55 6.40
CA TYR A 95 2.39 4.29 5.24
C TYR A 95 3.64 3.50 5.62
N CYS A 96 3.84 2.38 4.97
CA CYS A 96 5.06 1.57 5.02
C CYS A 96 5.77 1.70 3.67
N PRO A 97 6.84 2.49 3.57
CA PRO A 97 7.59 2.69 2.34
C PRO A 97 8.46 1.47 2.01
N GLU A 98 8.89 1.38 0.76
CA GLU A 98 9.80 0.36 0.23
C GLU A 98 11.12 0.30 1.02
N GLU A 99 11.66 1.47 1.41
CA GLU A 99 12.90 1.59 2.18
C GLU A 99 12.77 1.15 3.65
N ARG A 100 11.60 0.57 4.03
CA ARG A 100 11.25 0.05 5.37
C ARG A 100 11.23 1.11 6.48
N GLY A 101 12.16 2.05 6.50
CA GLY A 101 12.24 3.14 7.49
C GLY A 101 12.45 2.67 8.94
N VAL A 102 13.12 1.53 9.14
CA VAL A 102 13.49 1.00 10.45
C VAL A 102 14.62 1.84 11.04
N PHE A 103 14.50 2.21 12.32
CA PHE A 103 15.60 2.85 13.05
C PHE A 103 16.61 1.78 13.47
N THR A 104 17.70 1.71 12.73
CA THR A 104 18.69 0.63 12.84
C THR A 104 19.47 0.62 14.14
N SER A 105 19.61 1.77 14.81
CA SER A 105 20.27 1.93 16.10
C SER A 105 19.38 1.60 17.30
N LEU A 106 18.06 1.61 17.12
CA LEU A 106 17.09 1.27 18.15
C LEU A 106 16.81 -0.24 18.17
N THR A 107 16.42 -0.74 19.31
CA THR A 107 15.94 -2.12 19.45
C THR A 107 14.60 -2.31 18.74
N VAL A 108 14.21 -3.58 18.52
CA VAL A 108 12.88 -3.92 18.01
C VAL A 108 11.79 -3.33 18.91
N GLY A 109 11.96 -3.49 20.24
CA GLY A 109 11.03 -2.94 21.24
C GLY A 109 10.87 -1.44 21.11
N GLU A 110 11.97 -0.68 21.07
CA GLU A 110 11.97 0.77 20.91
C GLU A 110 11.38 1.21 19.56
N ASN A 111 11.68 0.49 18.47
CA ASN A 111 11.08 0.75 17.18
C ASN A 111 9.55 0.60 17.19
N LEU A 112 9.01 -0.39 17.91
CA LEU A 112 7.56 -0.60 18.05
C LEU A 112 6.88 0.50 18.85
N ASP A 113 7.56 1.05 19.86
CA ASP A 113 7.02 2.08 20.76
C ASP A 113 7.14 3.50 20.21
N LEU A 114 7.98 3.71 19.18
CA LEU A 114 8.29 5.03 18.65
C LEU A 114 7.10 5.73 17.95
N PRO A 115 6.27 5.04 17.11
CA PRO A 115 5.20 5.72 16.41
C PRO A 115 4.11 6.22 17.38
N PRO A 116 3.67 7.48 17.24
CA PRO A 116 2.60 8.00 18.09
C PRO A 116 1.26 7.31 17.79
N VAL A 117 0.44 7.16 18.81
CA VAL A 117 -0.96 6.77 18.63
C VAL A 117 -1.70 7.96 18.01
N VAL A 118 -2.21 7.81 16.79
CA VAL A 118 -2.94 8.85 16.04
C VAL A 118 -4.45 8.72 16.21
N ARG A 119 -4.94 7.50 16.48
CA ARG A 119 -6.38 7.20 16.72
C ARG A 119 -6.52 6.07 17.73
N ALA A 120 -7.70 5.98 18.35
CA ALA A 120 -8.07 4.81 19.15
C ALA A 120 -8.23 3.56 18.24
N GLY A 121 -8.03 2.36 18.81
CA GLY A 121 -8.25 1.09 18.13
C GLY A 121 -7.00 0.50 17.45
N GLY A 122 -5.81 0.99 17.78
CA GLY A 122 -4.55 0.33 17.42
C GLY A 122 -4.44 -1.07 18.03
N LEU A 123 -3.67 -1.96 17.40
CA LEU A 123 -3.40 -3.27 17.94
C LEU A 123 -2.52 -3.15 19.20
N SER A 124 -2.83 -3.96 20.21
CA SER A 124 -1.97 -4.05 21.38
C SER A 124 -0.60 -4.63 20.99
N ARG A 125 0.44 -4.26 21.74
CA ARG A 125 1.80 -4.81 21.56
C ARG A 125 1.79 -6.36 21.55
N ARG A 126 1.01 -6.97 22.45
CA ARG A 126 0.84 -8.43 22.47
C ARG A 126 0.31 -8.94 21.13
N ARG A 127 -0.75 -8.33 20.58
CA ARG A 127 -1.34 -8.76 19.30
C ARG A 127 -0.37 -8.56 18.13
N ILE A 128 0.38 -7.47 18.12
CA ILE A 128 1.44 -7.23 17.12
C ILE A 128 2.49 -8.34 17.17
N LEU A 129 2.94 -8.74 18.35
CA LEU A 129 3.93 -9.80 18.49
C LEU A 129 3.39 -11.20 18.19
N GLU A 130 2.08 -11.43 18.33
CA GLU A 130 1.41 -12.64 17.86
C GLU A 130 1.41 -12.71 16.31
N LEU A 131 1.20 -11.58 15.64
CA LEU A 131 1.28 -11.49 14.17
C LEU A 131 2.70 -11.63 13.63
N PHE A 132 3.70 -11.24 14.42
CA PHE A 132 5.12 -11.27 14.05
C PHE A 132 5.98 -11.99 15.09
N PRO A 133 5.83 -13.33 15.23
CA PRO A 133 6.52 -14.08 16.29
C PRO A 133 8.05 -14.02 16.20
N ASN A 134 8.60 -13.82 15.00
CA ASN A 134 10.04 -13.61 14.81
C ASN A 134 10.55 -12.34 15.52
N LEU A 135 9.72 -11.28 15.57
CA LEU A 135 10.05 -10.04 16.29
C LEU A 135 9.95 -10.23 17.80
N ALA A 136 9.01 -11.06 18.27
CA ALA A 136 8.85 -11.37 19.69
C ALA A 136 10.12 -11.99 20.28
N ALA A 137 10.81 -12.84 19.52
CA ALA A 137 12.06 -13.47 19.94
C ALA A 137 13.29 -12.52 19.90
N ARG A 138 13.11 -11.30 19.36
CA ARG A 138 14.21 -10.38 19.10
C ARG A 138 13.97 -8.95 19.64
N LEU A 139 13.13 -8.80 20.66
CA LEU A 139 12.73 -7.49 21.18
C LEU A 139 13.92 -6.61 21.59
N ASP A 140 14.97 -7.21 22.13
CA ASP A 140 16.17 -6.50 22.59
C ASP A 140 17.27 -6.36 21.51
N HIS A 141 17.07 -6.97 20.32
CA HIS A 141 18.01 -6.82 19.22
C HIS A 141 17.81 -5.49 18.52
N ARG A 142 18.90 -4.90 18.03
CA ARG A 142 18.86 -3.67 17.25
C ARG A 142 18.38 -3.90 15.82
N GLY A 143 17.83 -2.88 15.18
CA GLY A 143 17.33 -2.94 13.82
C GLY A 143 18.38 -3.37 12.78
N ASN A 144 19.67 -3.04 13.00
CA ASN A 144 20.79 -3.47 12.15
C ASN A 144 21.20 -4.95 12.32
N GLU A 145 20.72 -5.61 13.37
CA GLU A 145 20.97 -7.05 13.62
C GLU A 145 19.89 -7.93 12.98
N LEU A 146 18.84 -7.31 12.41
CA LEU A 146 17.74 -8.00 11.77
C LEU A 146 18.06 -8.31 10.30
N SER A 147 17.61 -9.47 9.84
CA SER A 147 17.55 -9.80 8.42
C SER A 147 16.61 -8.82 7.66
N GLY A 148 16.77 -8.71 6.34
CA GLY A 148 15.90 -7.87 5.52
C GLY A 148 14.40 -8.19 5.67
N GLY A 149 14.05 -9.48 5.84
CA GLY A 149 12.67 -9.90 6.09
C GLY A 149 12.16 -9.50 7.47
N GLU A 150 12.98 -9.61 8.52
CA GLU A 150 12.62 -9.16 9.87
C GLU A 150 12.48 -7.63 9.93
N GLN A 151 13.33 -6.88 9.22
CA GLN A 151 13.20 -5.43 9.08
C GLN A 151 11.88 -5.04 8.39
N GLN A 152 11.47 -5.79 7.34
CA GLN A 152 10.20 -5.57 6.67
C GLN A 152 9.01 -5.83 7.60
N MET A 153 9.06 -6.94 8.35
CA MET A 153 8.06 -7.25 9.36
C MET A 153 8.00 -6.16 10.44
N LEU A 154 9.16 -5.64 10.89
CA LEU A 154 9.22 -4.55 11.86
C LEU A 154 8.62 -3.25 11.31
N ALA A 155 8.91 -2.90 10.05
CA ALA A 155 8.33 -1.73 9.39
C ALA A 155 6.79 -1.80 9.37
N MET A 156 6.22 -2.97 9.05
CA MET A 156 4.77 -3.20 9.09
C MET A 156 4.22 -3.20 10.52
N ALA A 157 4.91 -3.85 11.45
CA ALA A 157 4.48 -3.97 12.85
C ALA A 157 4.37 -2.59 13.53
N ARG A 158 5.30 -1.68 13.26
CA ARG A 158 5.36 -0.33 13.84
C ARG A 158 4.10 0.49 13.60
N ILE A 159 3.46 0.33 12.46
CA ILE A 159 2.29 1.14 12.10
C ILE A 159 0.98 0.58 12.68
N LEU A 160 0.95 -0.67 13.14
CA LEU A 160 -0.27 -1.32 13.62
C LEU A 160 -0.72 -0.81 14.99
N GLY A 161 0.22 -0.33 15.82
CA GLY A 161 -0.08 0.25 17.14
C GLY A 161 -0.65 1.66 17.09
N THR A 162 -0.52 2.36 15.96
CA THR A 162 -0.90 3.77 15.79
C THR A 162 -2.39 4.06 15.83
N GLY A 163 -3.23 3.04 15.65
CA GLY A 163 -4.69 3.19 15.50
C GLY A 163 -5.15 3.42 14.06
N ALA A 164 -4.24 3.55 13.10
CA ALA A 164 -4.58 3.60 11.69
C ALA A 164 -5.14 2.26 11.22
N LYS A 165 -6.29 2.29 10.54
CA LYS A 165 -6.93 1.09 9.96
C LYS A 165 -6.82 1.04 8.44
N PHE A 166 -6.27 2.07 7.82
CA PHE A 166 -5.94 2.10 6.40
C PHE A 166 -4.42 2.09 6.22
N MET A 167 -3.92 1.05 5.55
CA MET A 167 -2.49 0.83 5.35
C MET A 167 -2.12 1.02 3.88
N LEU A 168 -1.09 1.79 3.63
CA LEU A 168 -0.40 1.91 2.35
C LEU A 168 0.90 1.11 2.43
N LEU A 169 1.05 0.07 1.62
CA LEU A 169 2.23 -0.80 1.62
C LEU A 169 2.92 -0.73 0.26
N ASP A 170 4.18 -0.32 0.26
CA ASP A 170 4.97 -0.12 -0.94
C ASP A 170 5.96 -1.28 -1.12
N GLU A 171 5.67 -2.18 -2.05
CA GLU A 171 6.46 -3.36 -2.44
C GLU A 171 6.99 -4.18 -1.24
N PRO A 172 6.11 -4.59 -0.30
CA PRO A 172 6.53 -5.20 0.97
C PRO A 172 7.20 -6.57 0.81
N THR A 173 7.19 -7.16 -0.39
CA THR A 173 7.78 -8.49 -0.64
C THR A 173 9.05 -8.45 -1.47
N GLU A 174 9.49 -7.26 -1.91
CA GLU A 174 10.63 -7.13 -2.81
C GLU A 174 11.93 -7.61 -2.14
N GLY A 175 12.69 -8.45 -2.87
CA GLY A 175 13.99 -8.96 -2.42
C GLY A 175 13.94 -9.92 -1.23
N LEU A 176 12.75 -10.42 -0.83
CA LEU A 176 12.59 -11.29 0.33
C LEU A 176 12.55 -12.78 -0.05
N ALA A 177 12.99 -13.61 0.90
CA ALA A 177 12.92 -15.06 0.75
C ALA A 177 11.44 -15.54 0.70
N PRO A 178 11.12 -16.61 -0.06
CA PRO A 178 9.75 -17.10 -0.23
C PRO A 178 9.00 -17.38 1.07
N VAL A 179 9.67 -17.88 2.10
CA VAL A 179 9.07 -18.15 3.41
C VAL A 179 8.62 -16.85 4.11
N VAL A 180 9.39 -15.77 3.97
CA VAL A 180 9.03 -14.44 4.51
C VAL A 180 7.82 -13.87 3.76
N VAL A 181 7.82 -13.96 2.43
CA VAL A 181 6.70 -13.54 1.57
C VAL A 181 5.41 -14.25 1.96
N GLN A 182 5.46 -15.56 2.22
CA GLN A 182 4.31 -16.32 2.71
C GLN A 182 3.82 -15.83 4.08
N GLY A 183 4.75 -15.54 5.01
CA GLY A 183 4.44 -14.98 6.33
C GLY A 183 3.75 -13.61 6.21
N ILE A 184 4.28 -12.71 5.39
CA ILE A 184 3.64 -11.40 5.12
C ILE A 184 2.23 -11.61 4.57
N GLY A 185 2.04 -12.51 3.61
CA GLY A 185 0.72 -12.81 3.06
C GLY A 185 -0.28 -13.33 4.12
N ALA A 186 0.15 -14.18 5.04
CA ALA A 186 -0.67 -14.63 6.16
C ALA A 186 -1.08 -13.46 7.05
N THR A 187 -0.11 -12.61 7.44
CA THR A 187 -0.36 -11.41 8.24
C THR A 187 -1.35 -10.45 7.57
N LEU A 188 -1.23 -10.20 6.25
CA LEU A 188 -2.18 -9.32 5.54
C LEU A 188 -3.61 -9.87 5.56
N ARG A 189 -3.78 -11.19 5.42
CA ARG A 189 -5.10 -11.83 5.52
C ARG A 189 -5.70 -11.71 6.93
N GLU A 190 -4.89 -11.88 7.98
CA GLU A 190 -5.33 -11.69 9.36
C GLU A 190 -5.72 -10.23 9.61
N LEU A 191 -4.91 -9.26 9.19
CA LEU A 191 -5.21 -7.85 9.33
C LEU A 191 -6.51 -7.48 8.60
N LYS A 192 -6.73 -8.01 7.40
CA LYS A 192 -7.99 -7.84 6.67
C LYS A 192 -9.17 -8.39 7.49
N ALA A 193 -9.05 -9.58 8.06
CA ALA A 193 -10.10 -10.18 8.91
C ALA A 193 -10.37 -9.34 10.18
N GLU A 194 -9.38 -8.57 10.66
CA GLU A 194 -9.52 -7.60 11.76
C GLU A 194 -10.00 -6.22 11.30
N GLY A 195 -10.50 -6.10 10.07
CA GLY A 195 -11.12 -4.90 9.52
C GLY A 195 -10.14 -3.84 9.01
N PHE A 196 -8.87 -4.19 8.80
CA PHE A 196 -7.95 -3.30 8.10
C PHE A 196 -8.31 -3.21 6.62
N THR A 197 -8.10 -2.02 6.06
CA THR A 197 -8.15 -1.76 4.62
C THR A 197 -6.74 -1.55 4.14
N ILE A 198 -6.36 -2.16 3.02
CA ILE A 198 -4.97 -2.15 2.56
C ILE A 198 -4.91 -1.74 1.10
N LEU A 199 -4.13 -0.71 0.81
CA LEU A 199 -3.67 -0.40 -0.54
C LEU A 199 -2.24 -0.89 -0.68
N LEU A 200 -2.08 -1.95 -1.46
CA LEU A 200 -0.82 -2.64 -1.70
C LEU A 200 -0.25 -2.22 -3.06
N VAL A 201 1.00 -1.87 -3.10
CA VAL A 201 1.76 -1.71 -4.35
C VAL A 201 2.64 -2.93 -4.54
N GLU A 202 2.56 -3.56 -5.71
CA GLU A 202 3.31 -4.79 -6.01
C GLU A 202 3.61 -4.94 -7.51
N GLN A 203 4.70 -5.63 -7.79
CA GLN A 203 5.02 -6.17 -9.10
C GLN A 203 4.78 -7.68 -9.13
N ASN A 204 4.85 -8.34 -7.99
CA ASN A 204 4.69 -9.78 -7.86
C ASN A 204 3.21 -10.20 -7.92
N LEU A 205 2.72 -10.49 -9.14
CA LEU A 205 1.34 -10.94 -9.35
C LEU A 205 1.00 -12.22 -8.55
N ARG A 206 1.98 -13.14 -8.39
CA ARG A 206 1.73 -14.39 -7.65
C ARG A 206 1.43 -14.12 -6.18
N PHE A 207 2.17 -13.21 -5.56
CA PHE A 207 1.92 -12.78 -4.19
C PHE A 207 0.61 -12.01 -4.10
N ALA A 208 0.41 -10.98 -4.92
CA ALA A 208 -0.80 -10.18 -4.94
C ALA A 208 -2.06 -11.06 -5.06
N ALA A 209 -2.03 -12.11 -5.89
CA ALA A 209 -3.12 -13.05 -6.07
C ALA A 209 -3.51 -13.84 -4.80
N THR A 210 -2.66 -13.87 -3.78
CA THR A 210 -2.95 -14.59 -2.52
C THR A 210 -3.66 -13.73 -1.47
N VAL A 211 -3.70 -12.40 -1.66
CA VAL A 211 -4.17 -11.46 -0.64
C VAL A 211 -5.21 -10.45 -1.13
N SER A 212 -5.26 -10.15 -2.42
CA SER A 212 -6.02 -9.01 -2.96
C SER A 212 -7.44 -9.37 -3.38
N ASP A 213 -8.36 -8.42 -3.24
CA ASP A 213 -9.75 -8.51 -3.70
C ASP A 213 -9.93 -7.92 -5.11
N ARG A 214 -9.09 -6.95 -5.48
CA ARG A 214 -9.05 -6.32 -6.80
C ARG A 214 -7.69 -5.75 -7.14
N TYR A 215 -7.47 -5.56 -8.42
CA TYR A 215 -6.22 -5.06 -8.96
C TYR A 215 -6.49 -3.87 -9.87
N TYR A 216 -5.68 -2.82 -9.73
CA TYR A 216 -5.54 -1.79 -10.74
C TYR A 216 -4.17 -1.93 -11.36
N VAL A 217 -4.12 -2.16 -12.67
CA VAL A 217 -2.86 -2.30 -13.40
C VAL A 217 -2.43 -0.92 -13.84
N LEU A 218 -1.28 -0.48 -13.33
CA LEU A 218 -0.64 0.77 -13.74
C LEU A 218 0.37 0.48 -14.86
N ASP A 219 0.27 1.27 -15.91
CA ASP A 219 1.23 1.29 -17.01
C ASP A 219 1.50 2.73 -17.43
N HIS A 220 2.78 3.12 -17.52
CA HIS A 220 3.20 4.48 -17.90
C HIS A 220 2.40 5.61 -17.21
N GLY A 221 2.20 5.52 -15.91
CA GLY A 221 1.51 6.53 -15.11
C GLY A 221 0.00 6.59 -15.31
N ARG A 222 -0.62 5.57 -15.91
CA ARG A 222 -2.07 5.47 -16.14
C ARG A 222 -2.62 4.15 -15.61
N VAL A 223 -3.89 4.13 -15.23
CA VAL A 223 -4.60 2.86 -14.99
C VAL A 223 -5.00 2.28 -16.33
N ALA A 224 -4.37 1.19 -16.70
CA ALA A 224 -4.66 0.46 -17.94
C ALA A 224 -5.90 -0.43 -17.80
N GLU A 225 -6.08 -1.05 -16.63
CA GLU A 225 -7.18 -1.99 -16.38
C GLU A 225 -7.49 -2.11 -14.89
N MET A 226 -8.74 -2.39 -14.54
CA MET A 226 -9.18 -2.84 -13.22
C MET A 226 -9.70 -4.27 -13.34
N VAL A 227 -9.20 -5.16 -12.46
CA VAL A 227 -9.54 -6.59 -12.48
C VAL A 227 -9.98 -7.02 -11.07
N PRO A 228 -11.22 -7.47 -10.87
CA PRO A 228 -11.64 -8.14 -9.64
C PRO A 228 -10.88 -9.46 -9.44
N ALA A 229 -10.62 -9.87 -8.20
CA ALA A 229 -9.90 -11.12 -7.92
C ALA A 229 -10.56 -12.34 -8.57
N ALA A 230 -11.89 -12.38 -8.59
CA ALA A 230 -12.65 -13.48 -9.23
C ALA A 230 -12.37 -13.61 -10.74
N GLU A 231 -11.97 -12.53 -11.41
CA GLU A 231 -11.69 -12.51 -12.85
C GLU A 231 -10.21 -12.67 -13.18
N LEU A 232 -9.33 -12.64 -12.16
CA LEU A 232 -7.87 -12.66 -12.37
C LEU A 232 -7.42 -13.89 -13.17
N ALA A 233 -7.98 -15.06 -12.88
CA ALA A 233 -7.61 -16.29 -13.58
C ALA A 233 -7.87 -16.20 -15.09
N ALA A 234 -9.02 -15.65 -15.48
CA ALA A 234 -9.41 -15.48 -16.89
C ALA A 234 -8.61 -14.38 -17.62
N ARG A 235 -8.08 -13.39 -16.87
CA ARG A 235 -7.35 -12.24 -17.42
C ARG A 235 -5.84 -12.29 -17.15
N ARG A 236 -5.35 -13.42 -16.63
CA ARG A 236 -3.98 -13.55 -16.13
C ARG A 236 -2.93 -13.18 -17.16
N ASP A 237 -3.02 -13.72 -18.36
CA ASP A 237 -2.04 -13.48 -19.43
C ASP A 237 -2.00 -12.01 -19.84
N ARG A 238 -3.16 -11.36 -19.88
CA ARG A 238 -3.27 -9.94 -20.16
C ARG A 238 -2.66 -9.08 -19.04
N VAL A 239 -2.99 -9.38 -17.78
CA VAL A 239 -2.36 -8.68 -16.64
C VAL A 239 -0.84 -8.91 -16.66
N GLN A 240 -0.41 -10.14 -16.95
CA GLN A 240 1.00 -10.48 -16.98
C GLN A 240 1.75 -9.78 -18.13
N SER A 241 1.10 -9.48 -19.27
CA SER A 241 1.71 -8.72 -20.35
C SER A 241 2.09 -7.29 -19.97
N TYR A 242 1.37 -6.66 -19.03
CA TYR A 242 1.74 -5.36 -18.47
C TYR A 242 2.92 -5.42 -17.48
N LEU A 243 3.20 -6.60 -16.92
CA LEU A 243 4.26 -6.83 -15.94
C LEU A 243 5.54 -7.40 -16.57
N ALA A 244 5.45 -7.91 -17.80
CA ALA A 244 6.59 -8.44 -18.54
C ALA A 244 7.49 -7.31 -19.04
N VAL A 245 8.82 -7.58 -19.08
CA VAL A 245 9.83 -6.68 -19.64
C VAL A 245 9.94 -6.90 -21.14
#